data_e452c65b58030bb6602686f4ddce9ce5
#
_entry.id   e452c65b58030bb6602686f4ddce9ce5
#
_cell.length_a   1.000
_cell.length_b   1.000
_cell.length_c   1.000
_cell.angle_alpha   90.00
_cell.angle_beta   90.00
_cell.angle_gamma   90.00
#
_symmetry.space_group_name_H-M   'P 1'
#
loop_
_entity.id
_entity.type
_entity.pdbx_description
1 polymer ?
#
loop_
_entity_poly.entity_id
_entity_poly.type
_entity_poly.pdbx_seq_one_letter_code
_entity_poly.pdbx_strand_id
1 'polypeptide(L)'
;NTSLRGAFVMRALYELLRSRTNELSMRSIIGQTRGLTYDQVNLTTLTAPTSTEFSELLNIVYPDVVPSETTLNYLATLRDEVIATSSLPSPAAKNLEAWRFVVLAIMSSMTWQML
;
A
#
# COMPACT_ATOMS: atom_id res chain seq x y z
N ASN A 1 -12.71 13.91 21.49
CA ASN A 1 -11.39 14.18 20.99
C ASN A 1 -11.21 13.59 19.60
N THR A 2 -11.08 14.44 18.59
CA THR A 2 -10.98 14.05 17.20
C THR A 2 -9.73 13.22 16.90
N SER A 3 -8.61 13.48 17.57
CA SER A 3 -7.37 12.73 17.39
C SER A 3 -7.51 11.26 17.83
N LEU A 4 -8.12 11.04 18.99
CA LEU A 4 -8.33 9.72 19.53
C LEU A 4 -9.33 8.95 18.68
N ARG A 5 -10.39 9.62 18.24
CA ARG A 5 -11.40 9.02 17.37
C ARG A 5 -10.81 8.67 16.00
N GLY A 6 -9.96 9.56 15.44
CA GLY A 6 -9.27 9.30 14.19
C GLY A 6 -8.33 8.12 14.29
N ALA A 7 -7.57 8.02 15.38
CA ALA A 7 -6.66 6.89 15.62
C ALA A 7 -7.43 5.57 15.75
N PHE A 8 -8.58 5.60 16.43
CA PHE A 8 -9.43 4.41 16.57
C PHE A 8 -9.99 3.96 15.22
N VAL A 9 -10.50 4.89 14.42
CA VAL A 9 -11.03 4.60 13.09
C VAL A 9 -9.93 4.04 12.17
N MET A 10 -8.73 4.64 12.21
CA MET A 10 -7.60 4.16 11.43
C MET A 10 -7.18 2.75 11.82
N ARG A 11 -7.19 2.45 13.11
CA ARG A 11 -6.86 1.11 13.59
C ARG A 11 -7.91 0.09 13.15
N ALA A 12 -9.19 0.43 13.25
CA ALA A 12 -10.27 -0.44 12.79
C ALA A 12 -10.18 -0.69 11.29
N LEU A 13 -9.89 0.36 10.51
CA LEU A 13 -9.69 0.28 9.08
C LEU A 13 -8.48 -0.59 8.73
N TYR A 14 -7.38 -0.40 9.46
CA TYR A 14 -6.16 -1.19 9.30
C TYR A 14 -6.45 -2.68 9.52
N GLU A 15 -7.13 -3.02 10.60
CA GLU A 15 -7.48 -4.41 10.90
C GLU A 15 -8.37 -5.01 9.80
N LEU A 16 -9.35 -4.25 9.32
CA LEU A 16 -10.23 -4.68 8.25
C LEU A 16 -9.46 -4.93 6.95
N LEU A 17 -8.61 -3.96 6.57
CA LEU A 17 -7.85 -4.04 5.33
C LEU A 17 -6.71 -5.04 5.42
N ARG A 18 -6.17 -5.28 6.62
CA ARG A 18 -5.14 -6.30 6.84
C ARG A 18 -5.63 -7.68 6.45
N SER A 19 -6.88 -8.01 6.74
CA SER A 19 -7.45 -9.29 6.32
C SER A 19 -7.58 -9.38 4.80
N ARG A 20 -7.77 -8.24 4.12
CA ARG A 20 -7.90 -8.16 2.66
C ARG A 20 -6.56 -7.96 1.94
N THR A 21 -5.53 -7.53 2.68
CA THR A 21 -4.18 -7.37 2.14
C THR A 21 -3.27 -8.50 2.59
N ASN A 22 -3.83 -9.70 2.75
CA ASN A 22 -3.05 -10.89 3.05
C ASN A 22 -2.14 -11.22 1.87
N GLU A 23 -1.29 -12.21 2.05
CA GLU A 23 -0.29 -12.58 1.06
C GLU A 23 -0.91 -12.89 -0.31
N LEU A 24 -2.04 -13.58 -0.34
CA LEU A 24 -2.72 -13.93 -1.60
C LEU A 24 -3.25 -12.70 -2.33
N SER A 25 -3.89 -11.80 -1.59
CA SER A 25 -4.40 -10.55 -2.16
C SER A 25 -3.28 -9.67 -2.66
N MET A 26 -2.18 -9.59 -1.90
CA MET A 26 -1.03 -8.79 -2.30
C MET A 26 -0.35 -9.35 -3.55
N ARG A 27 -0.28 -10.67 -3.72
CA ARG A 27 0.21 -11.27 -4.96
C ARG A 27 -0.61 -10.80 -6.16
N SER A 28 -1.92 -10.79 -6.04
CA SER A 28 -2.80 -10.33 -7.12
C SER A 28 -2.58 -8.85 -7.43
N ILE A 29 -2.51 -8.02 -6.41
CA ILE A 29 -2.32 -6.57 -6.56
C ILE A 29 -0.95 -6.27 -7.20
N ILE A 30 0.10 -6.88 -6.69
CA ILE A 30 1.46 -6.70 -7.21
C ILE A 30 1.55 -7.20 -8.65
N GLY A 31 0.97 -8.36 -8.94
CA GLY A 31 0.94 -8.90 -10.28
C GLY A 31 0.23 -7.98 -11.25
N GLN A 32 -0.94 -7.49 -10.90
CA GLN A 32 -1.69 -6.55 -11.73
C GLN A 32 -0.90 -5.27 -11.98
N THR A 33 -0.25 -4.75 -10.94
CA THR A 33 0.54 -3.51 -11.01
C THR A 33 1.78 -3.68 -11.89
N ARG A 34 2.43 -4.83 -11.84
CA ARG A 34 3.68 -5.10 -12.56
C ARG A 34 3.51 -5.81 -13.89
N GLY A 35 2.27 -6.14 -14.27
CA GLY A 35 2.01 -6.91 -15.48
C GLY A 35 2.46 -8.35 -15.38
N LEU A 36 2.41 -8.94 -14.20
CA LEU A 36 2.77 -10.33 -13.93
C LEU A 36 1.53 -11.14 -13.61
N THR A 37 1.57 -12.44 -13.95
CA THR A 37 0.54 -13.35 -13.48
C THR A 37 0.76 -13.65 -11.99
N TYR A 38 -0.27 -14.17 -11.35
CA TYR A 38 -0.20 -14.55 -9.93
C TYR A 38 1.02 -15.43 -9.63
N ASP A 39 1.27 -16.43 -10.50
CA ASP A 39 2.37 -17.38 -10.31
C ASP A 39 3.75 -16.77 -10.58
N GLN A 40 3.81 -15.67 -11.33
CA GLN A 40 5.07 -15.00 -11.64
C GLN A 40 5.54 -14.08 -10.51
N VAL A 41 4.68 -13.77 -9.56
CA VAL A 41 5.05 -12.92 -8.42
C VAL A 41 5.83 -13.75 -7.41
N ASN A 42 7.10 -13.38 -7.20
CA ASN A 42 7.97 -14.05 -6.23
C ASN A 42 8.15 -13.16 -4.99
N LEU A 43 7.52 -13.57 -3.89
CA LEU A 43 7.56 -12.79 -2.65
C LEU A 43 8.90 -12.89 -1.92
N THR A 44 9.74 -13.87 -2.26
CA THR A 44 11.05 -14.02 -1.63
C THR A 44 12.11 -13.08 -2.21
N THR A 45 11.85 -12.53 -3.40
CA THR A 45 12.73 -11.58 -4.08
C THR A 45 12.03 -10.25 -4.35
N LEU A 46 10.92 -10.01 -3.69
CA LEU A 46 10.08 -8.84 -3.92
C LEU A 46 10.83 -7.54 -3.65
N THR A 47 10.74 -6.60 -4.59
CA THR A 47 11.26 -5.24 -4.43
C THR A 47 10.15 -4.30 -3.95
N ALA A 48 10.55 -3.19 -3.33
CA ALA A 48 9.60 -2.19 -2.85
C ALA A 48 8.86 -1.52 -4.03
N PRO A 49 7.64 -1.00 -3.78
CA PRO A 49 6.91 -0.31 -4.85
C PRO A 49 7.61 0.99 -5.25
N THR A 50 7.61 1.25 -6.56
CA THR A 50 8.21 2.46 -7.13
C THR A 50 7.17 3.56 -7.31
N SER A 51 7.64 4.79 -7.62
CA SER A 51 6.74 5.91 -7.91
C SER A 51 5.82 5.63 -9.11
N THR A 52 6.33 4.95 -10.13
CA THR A 52 5.51 4.53 -11.27
C THR A 52 4.41 3.57 -10.82
N GLU A 53 4.73 2.67 -9.92
CA GLU A 53 3.78 1.71 -9.38
C GLU A 53 2.75 2.38 -8.47
N PHE A 54 3.13 3.43 -7.74
CA PHE A 54 2.17 4.26 -7.00
C PHE A 54 1.12 4.87 -7.94
N SER A 55 1.58 5.40 -9.07
CA SER A 55 0.69 5.99 -10.07
C SER A 55 -0.27 4.95 -10.65
N GLU A 56 0.22 3.76 -10.92
CA GLU A 56 -0.61 2.67 -11.43
C GLU A 56 -1.65 2.20 -10.41
N LEU A 57 -1.26 2.08 -9.14
CA LEU A 57 -2.18 1.74 -8.06
C LEU A 57 -3.27 2.81 -7.90
N LEU A 58 -2.87 4.07 -7.91
CA LEU A 58 -3.81 5.19 -7.83
C LEU A 58 -4.77 5.18 -9.03
N ASN A 59 -4.28 4.84 -10.21
CA ASN A 59 -5.12 4.77 -11.41
C ASN A 59 -6.15 3.64 -11.33
N ILE A 60 -5.79 2.53 -10.67
CA ILE A 60 -6.74 1.42 -10.45
C ILE A 60 -7.88 1.86 -9.53
N VAL A 61 -7.55 2.57 -8.46
CA VAL A 61 -8.53 3.00 -7.45
C VAL A 61 -9.27 4.27 -7.89
N TYR A 62 -8.56 5.19 -8.54
CA TYR A 62 -9.08 6.49 -8.97
C TYR A 62 -8.77 6.73 -10.46
N PRO A 63 -9.46 6.06 -11.38
CA PRO A 63 -9.08 6.11 -12.81
C PRO A 63 -9.13 7.49 -13.44
N ASP A 64 -9.96 8.39 -12.91
CA ASP A 64 -10.16 9.73 -13.47
C ASP A 64 -9.30 10.80 -12.82
N VAL A 65 -8.46 10.42 -11.86
CA VAL A 65 -7.62 11.37 -11.11
C VAL A 65 -6.16 11.21 -11.51
N VAL A 66 -5.53 12.32 -11.90
CA VAL A 66 -4.09 12.35 -12.15
C VAL A 66 -3.39 12.51 -10.80
N PRO A 67 -2.49 11.61 -10.41
CA PRO A 67 -1.81 11.71 -9.13
C PRO A 67 -0.96 12.99 -9.06
N SER A 68 -1.08 13.71 -7.94
CA SER A 68 -0.23 14.87 -7.71
C SER A 68 1.15 14.43 -7.25
N GLU A 69 2.15 15.28 -7.48
CA GLU A 69 3.49 15.04 -7.00
C GLU A 69 3.54 14.93 -5.48
N THR A 70 2.72 15.74 -4.79
CA THR A 70 2.60 15.68 -3.33
C THR A 70 2.14 14.31 -2.85
N THR A 71 1.13 13.73 -3.52
CA THR A 71 0.64 12.39 -3.20
C THR A 71 1.72 11.33 -3.41
N LEU A 72 2.42 11.40 -4.55
CA LEU A 72 3.48 10.43 -4.85
C LEU A 72 4.62 10.53 -3.84
N ASN A 73 5.00 11.74 -3.45
CA ASN A 73 6.04 11.96 -2.43
C ASN A 73 5.61 11.44 -1.06
N TYR A 74 4.34 11.62 -0.71
CA TYR A 74 3.80 11.07 0.54
C TYR A 74 3.91 9.55 0.57
N LEU A 75 3.53 8.90 -0.52
CA LEU A 75 3.59 7.44 -0.61
C LEU A 75 5.04 6.92 -0.59
N ALA A 76 5.96 7.66 -1.22
CA ALA A 76 7.38 7.32 -1.19
C ALA A 76 7.95 7.43 0.23
N THR A 77 7.59 8.48 0.96
CA THR A 77 8.00 8.68 2.36
C THR A 77 7.45 7.56 3.24
N LEU A 78 6.18 7.21 3.06
CA LEU A 78 5.54 6.13 3.79
C LEU A 78 6.25 4.79 3.55
N ARG A 79 6.50 4.46 2.27
CA ARG A 79 7.25 3.26 1.89
C ARG A 79 8.59 3.19 2.62
N ASP A 80 9.35 4.28 2.55
CA ASP A 80 10.70 4.33 3.12
C ASP A 80 10.67 4.21 4.64
N GLU A 81 9.70 4.84 5.31
CA GLU A 81 9.53 4.72 6.75
C GLU A 81 9.15 3.31 7.18
N VAL A 82 8.26 2.65 6.45
CA VAL A 82 7.86 1.28 6.76
C VAL A 82 9.07 0.36 6.68
N ILE A 83 9.87 0.49 5.63
CA ILE A 83 11.07 -0.34 5.45
C ILE A 83 12.09 -0.06 6.56
N ALA A 84 12.30 1.22 6.89
CA ALA A 84 13.29 1.62 7.89
C ALA A 84 12.91 1.16 9.31
N THR A 85 11.62 1.14 9.64
CA THR A 85 11.15 0.80 10.98
C THR A 85 10.67 -0.64 11.12
N SER A 86 10.65 -1.40 10.03
CA SER A 86 10.19 -2.79 10.06
C SER A 86 11.14 -3.68 10.85
N SER A 87 10.59 -4.54 11.69
CA SER A 87 11.33 -5.55 12.43
C SER A 87 11.37 -6.90 11.71
N LEU A 88 10.83 -6.97 10.49
CA LEU A 88 10.79 -8.22 9.74
C LEU A 88 12.18 -8.67 9.31
N PRO A 89 12.42 -10.00 9.19
CA PRO A 89 13.77 -10.55 9.09
C PRO A 89 14.45 -10.41 7.73
N SER A 90 13.70 -10.18 6.65
CA SER A 90 14.28 -10.14 5.31
C SER A 90 13.92 -8.86 4.58
N PRO A 91 14.74 -8.41 3.61
CA PRO A 91 14.40 -7.26 2.76
C PRO A 91 13.08 -7.47 2.00
N ALA A 92 12.85 -8.66 1.46
CA ALA A 92 11.62 -8.97 0.74
C ALA A 92 10.38 -8.86 1.64
N ALA A 93 10.47 -9.33 2.88
CA ALA A 93 9.38 -9.21 3.84
C ALA A 93 9.08 -7.75 4.19
N LYS A 94 10.13 -6.94 4.36
CA LYS A 94 9.98 -5.49 4.58
C LYS A 94 9.35 -4.80 3.37
N ASN A 95 9.74 -5.20 2.18
CA ASN A 95 9.18 -4.66 0.94
C ASN A 95 7.71 -5.03 0.78
N LEU A 96 7.32 -6.24 1.15
CA LEU A 96 5.92 -6.65 1.14
C LEU A 96 5.09 -5.82 2.13
N GLU A 97 5.64 -5.56 3.30
CA GLU A 97 4.98 -4.70 4.29
C GLU A 97 4.80 -3.28 3.75
N ALA A 98 5.81 -2.76 3.05
CA ALA A 98 5.71 -1.45 2.39
C ALA A 98 4.60 -1.42 1.34
N TRP A 99 4.46 -2.46 0.54
CA TRP A 99 3.36 -2.61 -0.41
C TRP A 99 2.00 -2.57 0.30
N ARG A 100 1.87 -3.30 1.41
CA ARG A 100 0.63 -3.33 2.19
C ARG A 100 0.25 -1.95 2.70
N PHE A 101 1.21 -1.23 3.27
CA PHE A 101 0.94 0.11 3.81
C PHE A 101 0.61 1.12 2.72
N VAL A 102 1.25 1.03 1.56
CA VAL A 102 0.94 1.91 0.42
C VAL A 102 -0.50 1.65 -0.07
N VAL A 103 -0.86 0.39 -0.27
CA VAL A 103 -2.23 0.02 -0.69
C VAL A 103 -3.24 0.50 0.35
N LEU A 104 -2.92 0.28 1.62
CA LEU A 104 -3.78 0.70 2.74
C LEU A 104 -3.99 2.21 2.76
N ALA A 105 -2.93 2.97 2.57
CA ALA A 105 -2.99 4.44 2.53
C ALA A 105 -3.87 4.92 1.38
N ILE A 106 -3.74 4.32 0.20
CA ILE A 106 -4.54 4.68 -0.97
C ILE A 106 -6.02 4.40 -0.70
N MET A 107 -6.33 3.22 -0.16
CA MET A 107 -7.71 2.84 0.14
C MET A 107 -8.30 3.67 1.29
N SER A 108 -7.50 4.01 2.28
CA SER A 108 -7.93 4.85 3.40
C SER A 108 -8.22 6.27 2.95
N SER A 109 -7.42 6.81 2.02
CA SER A 109 -7.64 8.14 1.44
C SER A 109 -8.99 8.20 0.73
N MET A 110 -9.38 7.14 0.03
CA MET A 110 -10.69 7.04 -0.58
C MET A 110 -11.81 7.13 0.46
N THR A 111 -11.67 6.41 1.56
CA THR A 111 -12.66 6.44 2.64
C THR A 111 -12.78 7.83 3.25
N TRP A 112 -11.66 8.52 3.43
CA TRP A 112 -11.65 9.87 3.99
C TRP A 112 -12.33 10.88 3.08
N GLN A 113 -12.17 10.78 1.78
CA GLN A 113 -12.78 11.67 0.82
C GLN A 113 -14.29 11.48 0.71
N MET A 114 -14.80 10.32 1.06
CA MET A 114 -16.23 10.03 1.07
C MET A 114 -16.92 10.50 2.35
N LEU A 115 -16.18 10.84 3.35
CA LEU A 115 -16.69 11.34 4.61
C LEU A 115 -16.69 12.87 4.64
#